data_49005dc40cb39b47431af32748b4d277
#
_entry.id   49005dc40cb39b47431af32748b4d277
#
_cell.length_a   1.000
_cell.length_b   1.000
_cell.length_c   1.000
_cell.angle_alpha   90.00
_cell.angle_beta   90.00
_cell.angle_gamma   90.00
#
_symmetry.space_group_name_H-M   'P 1'
#
loop_
_entity.id
_entity.type
_entity.pdbx_description
1 polymer ?
#
loop_
_entity_poly.entity_id
_entity_poly.type
_entity_poly.pdbx_seq_one_letter_code
_entity_poly.pdbx_strand_id
1 'polypeptide(L)'
;GLLIGSGLVFSIFATLIVMFANGIALQRMSLAAIIIAMGMLVDNAIVVSDSALVNMQRGMRKRIAIMRACSSTALPLLAATAIAILTFLPIYYSPHITGELLSSLVIVIGVSLMFSWVFALTQTPFFIQEFVRRPRPDELTGELFSGKYYDYFRSSLRLVIKYRYATVGILSVLLVISAWSFQ
;
A
#
# COMPACT_ATOMS: atom_id res chain seq x y z
N GLY A 1 12.43 -3.92 5.47
CA GLY A 1 12.31 -4.61 4.18
C GLY A 1 11.81 -6.05 4.30
N LEU A 2 12.53 -6.92 5.01
CA LEU A 2 12.21 -8.35 5.18
C LEU A 2 10.81 -8.62 5.74
N LEU A 3 10.38 -7.81 6.68
CA LEU A 3 9.07 -7.84 7.34
C LEU A 3 7.91 -7.64 6.35
N ILE A 4 8.05 -6.63 5.50
CA ILE A 4 7.06 -6.28 4.49
C ILE A 4 7.09 -7.31 3.35
N GLY A 5 8.29 -7.75 2.95
CA GLY A 5 8.47 -8.77 1.93
C GLY A 5 7.84 -10.12 2.28
N SER A 6 7.90 -10.54 3.56
CA SER A 6 7.23 -11.77 3.99
C SER A 6 5.71 -11.69 3.87
N GLY A 7 5.10 -10.56 4.19
CA GLY A 7 3.65 -10.34 4.03
C GLY A 7 3.20 -10.45 2.59
N LEU A 8 4.01 -9.92 1.66
CA LEU A 8 3.78 -10.04 0.24
C LEU A 8 3.80 -11.51 -0.23
N VAL A 9 4.81 -12.26 0.19
CA VAL A 9 4.94 -13.69 -0.17
C VAL A 9 3.73 -14.48 0.32
N PHE A 10 3.32 -14.30 1.58
CA PHE A 10 2.14 -14.98 2.14
C PHE A 10 0.84 -14.59 1.41
N SER A 11 0.69 -13.31 1.05
CA SER A 11 -0.47 -12.85 0.29
C SER A 11 -0.55 -13.47 -1.10
N ILE A 12 0.58 -13.61 -1.79
CA ILE A 12 0.66 -14.28 -3.10
C ILE A 12 0.29 -15.76 -2.97
N PHE A 13 0.88 -16.46 -2.01
CA PHE A 13 0.56 -17.88 -1.78
C PHE A 13 -0.92 -18.08 -1.44
N ALA A 14 -1.49 -17.24 -0.57
CA ALA A 14 -2.92 -17.30 -0.25
C ALA A 14 -3.78 -17.08 -1.51
N THR A 15 -3.41 -16.14 -2.37
CA THR A 15 -4.09 -15.89 -3.63
C THR A 15 -4.01 -17.09 -4.56
N LEU A 16 -2.84 -17.73 -4.69
CA LEU A 16 -2.66 -18.93 -5.51
C LEU A 16 -3.51 -20.11 -5.00
N ILE A 17 -3.60 -20.30 -3.68
CA ILE A 17 -4.45 -21.32 -3.07
C ILE A 17 -5.91 -21.09 -3.40
N VAL A 18 -6.39 -19.83 -3.30
CA VAL A 18 -7.79 -19.51 -3.65
C VAL A 18 -8.05 -19.67 -5.14
N MET A 19 -7.11 -19.30 -6.01
CA MET A 19 -7.20 -19.55 -7.45
C MET A 19 -7.34 -21.05 -7.75
N PHE A 20 -6.49 -21.87 -7.12
CA PHE A 20 -6.53 -23.32 -7.27
C PHE A 20 -7.87 -23.90 -6.80
N ALA A 21 -8.36 -23.47 -5.63
CA ALA A 21 -9.64 -23.93 -5.06
C ALA A 21 -10.86 -23.56 -5.93
N ASN A 22 -10.79 -22.44 -6.65
CA ASN A 22 -11.86 -21.97 -7.55
C ASN A 22 -11.67 -22.42 -9.00
N GLY A 23 -10.67 -23.25 -9.30
CA GLY A 23 -10.41 -23.75 -10.65
C GLY A 23 -9.94 -22.67 -11.64
N ILE A 24 -9.44 -21.54 -11.15
CA ILE A 24 -8.92 -20.44 -11.98
C ILE A 24 -7.52 -20.83 -12.45
N ALA A 25 -7.39 -21.09 -13.75
CA ALA A 25 -6.11 -21.48 -14.34
C ALA A 25 -5.09 -20.34 -14.29
N LEU A 26 -3.82 -20.71 -14.10
CA LEU A 26 -2.68 -19.78 -14.23
C LEU A 26 -2.48 -19.42 -15.71
N GLN A 27 -3.21 -18.42 -16.16
CA GLN A 27 -3.12 -17.85 -17.50
C GLN A 27 -2.24 -16.59 -17.49
N ARG A 28 -1.90 -16.07 -18.66
CA ARG A 28 -1.13 -14.83 -18.80
C ARG A 28 -1.80 -13.65 -18.07
N MET A 29 -3.15 -13.60 -18.10
CA MET A 29 -3.93 -12.54 -17.42
C MET A 29 -3.87 -12.66 -15.89
N SER A 30 -3.95 -13.88 -15.36
CA SER A 30 -3.82 -14.12 -13.92
C SER A 30 -2.41 -13.76 -13.40
N LEU A 31 -1.37 -14.06 -14.19
CA LEU A 31 0.01 -13.66 -13.84
C LEU A 31 0.18 -12.14 -13.89
N ALA A 32 -0.37 -11.47 -14.90
CA ALA A 32 -0.38 -10.01 -14.97
C ALA A 32 -1.11 -9.40 -13.77
N ALA A 33 -2.25 -9.99 -13.37
CA ALA A 33 -2.99 -9.57 -12.19
C ALA A 33 -2.16 -9.65 -10.91
N ILE A 34 -1.42 -10.75 -10.70
CA ILE A 34 -0.54 -10.92 -9.54
C ILE A 34 0.57 -9.88 -9.55
N ILE A 35 1.18 -9.60 -10.70
CA ILE A 35 2.24 -8.58 -10.83
C ILE A 35 1.70 -7.18 -10.50
N ILE A 36 0.52 -6.82 -11.02
CA ILE A 36 -0.13 -5.54 -10.71
C ILE A 36 -0.48 -5.47 -9.22
N ALA A 37 -1.08 -6.53 -8.69
CA ALA A 37 -1.43 -6.62 -7.28
C ALA A 37 -0.18 -6.49 -6.38
N MET A 38 0.96 -7.06 -6.79
CA MET A 38 2.19 -7.05 -6.00
C MET A 38 2.64 -5.62 -5.63
N GLY A 39 2.49 -4.65 -6.54
CA GLY A 39 2.76 -3.25 -6.25
C GLY A 39 1.83 -2.66 -5.19
N MET A 40 0.56 -3.03 -5.19
CA MET A 40 -0.45 -2.53 -4.25
C MET A 40 -0.48 -3.31 -2.92
N LEU A 41 0.02 -4.55 -2.90
CA LEU A 41 0.05 -5.40 -1.71
C LEU A 41 0.98 -4.86 -0.62
N VAL A 42 2.09 -4.26 -1.02
CA VAL A 42 3.14 -3.75 -0.12
C VAL A 42 2.66 -2.53 0.66
N ASP A 43 1.81 -1.70 0.06
CA ASP A 43 1.38 -0.42 0.63
C ASP A 43 0.67 -0.59 1.98
N ASN A 44 -0.21 -1.56 2.11
CA ASN A 44 -0.93 -1.82 3.35
C ASN A 44 0.03 -2.14 4.51
N ALA A 45 1.02 -2.98 4.27
CA ALA A 45 2.01 -3.36 5.28
C ALA A 45 2.95 -2.19 5.64
N ILE A 46 3.30 -1.35 4.66
CA ILE A 46 4.12 -0.14 4.89
C ILE A 46 3.38 0.81 5.82
N VAL A 47 2.12 1.15 5.53
CA VAL A 47 1.33 2.11 6.31
C VAL A 47 1.18 1.64 7.76
N VAL A 48 0.88 0.35 8.00
CA VAL A 48 0.76 -0.20 9.35
C VAL A 48 2.10 -0.17 10.09
N SER A 49 3.19 -0.55 9.41
CA SER A 49 4.54 -0.55 9.99
C SER A 49 4.99 0.86 10.36
N ASP A 50 4.81 1.81 9.46
CA ASP A 50 5.22 3.20 9.67
C ASP A 50 4.43 3.84 10.82
N SER A 51 3.11 3.66 10.84
CA SER A 51 2.26 4.12 11.93
C SER A 51 2.66 3.54 13.28
N ALA A 52 3.02 2.24 13.34
CA ALA A 52 3.49 1.61 14.56
C ALA A 52 4.84 2.17 15.01
N LEU A 53 5.78 2.38 14.08
CA LEU A 53 7.09 2.97 14.36
C LEU A 53 6.96 4.40 14.87
N VAL A 54 6.16 5.24 14.22
CA VAL A 54 5.90 6.62 14.66
C VAL A 54 5.30 6.66 16.07
N ASN A 55 4.35 5.76 16.37
CA ASN A 55 3.78 5.68 17.72
C ASN A 55 4.80 5.24 18.78
N MET A 56 5.72 4.32 18.44
CA MET A 56 6.81 3.93 19.33
C MET A 56 7.81 5.07 19.55
N GLN A 57 8.12 5.84 18.52
CA GLN A 57 8.99 7.02 18.60
C GLN A 57 8.39 8.13 19.46
N ARG A 58 7.06 8.24 19.53
CA ARG A 58 6.35 9.14 20.45
C ARG A 58 6.37 8.68 21.92
N GLY A 59 7.17 7.66 22.25
CA GLY A 59 7.34 7.15 23.61
C GLY A 59 6.26 6.17 24.07
N MET A 60 5.36 5.72 23.18
CA MET A 60 4.35 4.73 23.55
C MET A 60 4.98 3.36 23.77
N ARG A 61 4.43 2.60 24.72
CA ARG A 61 4.82 1.19 24.90
C ARG A 61 4.57 0.42 23.61
N LYS A 62 5.52 -0.42 23.19
CA LYS A 62 5.51 -1.17 21.92
C LYS A 62 4.15 -1.80 21.61
N ARG A 63 3.56 -2.54 22.55
CA ARG A 63 2.25 -3.19 22.38
C ARG A 63 1.12 -2.18 22.13
N ILE A 64 1.10 -1.07 22.86
CA ILE A 64 0.08 -0.02 22.72
C ILE A 64 0.26 0.70 21.38
N ALA A 65 1.51 0.98 20.99
CA ALA A 65 1.84 1.62 19.71
C ALA A 65 1.34 0.79 18.52
N ILE A 66 1.57 -0.52 18.55
CA ILE A 66 1.11 -1.47 17.52
C ILE A 66 -0.42 -1.53 17.47
N MET A 67 -1.07 -1.73 18.61
CA MET A 67 -2.54 -1.80 18.66
C MET A 67 -3.19 -0.52 18.15
N ARG A 68 -2.65 0.63 18.53
CA ARG A 68 -3.14 1.93 18.07
C ARG A 68 -2.92 2.12 16.57
N ALA A 69 -1.76 1.70 16.05
CA ALA A 69 -1.50 1.73 14.61
C ALA A 69 -2.54 0.90 13.85
N CYS A 70 -2.75 -0.36 14.25
CA CYS A 70 -3.74 -1.23 13.60
C CYS A 70 -5.15 -0.64 13.66
N SER A 71 -5.60 -0.18 14.83
CA SER A 71 -6.96 0.36 14.97
C SER A 71 -7.18 1.65 14.17
N SER A 72 -6.17 2.51 14.05
CA SER A 72 -6.27 3.76 13.31
C SER A 72 -6.16 3.58 11.80
N THR A 73 -5.45 2.55 11.33
CA THR A 73 -5.22 2.32 9.89
C THR A 73 -6.15 1.28 9.28
N ALA A 74 -6.77 0.40 10.08
CA ALA A 74 -7.61 -0.69 9.57
C ALA A 74 -8.73 -0.21 8.64
N LEU A 75 -9.52 0.76 9.08
CA LEU A 75 -10.66 1.26 8.31
C LEU A 75 -10.23 2.07 7.06
N PRO A 76 -9.29 3.02 7.13
CA PRO A 76 -8.77 3.71 5.95
C PRO A 76 -8.18 2.76 4.91
N LEU A 77 -7.43 1.74 5.33
CA LEU A 77 -6.84 0.75 4.42
C LEU A 77 -7.91 -0.15 3.78
N LEU A 78 -8.96 -0.53 4.54
CA LEU A 78 -10.08 -1.27 3.98
C LEU A 78 -10.81 -0.43 2.91
N ALA A 79 -11.06 0.84 3.19
CA ALA A 79 -11.69 1.74 2.23
C ALA A 79 -10.85 1.91 0.96
N ALA A 80 -9.53 2.10 1.08
CA ALA A 80 -8.61 2.18 -0.04
C ALA A 80 -8.61 0.87 -0.87
N THR A 81 -8.58 -0.27 -0.20
CA THR A 81 -8.66 -1.59 -0.84
C THR A 81 -9.98 -1.79 -1.58
N ALA A 82 -11.10 -1.39 -0.98
CA ALA A 82 -12.42 -1.45 -1.61
C ALA A 82 -12.49 -0.56 -2.85
N ILE A 83 -11.99 0.68 -2.78
CA ILE A 83 -11.93 1.60 -3.93
C ILE A 83 -11.07 1.01 -5.05
N ALA A 84 -9.92 0.43 -4.72
CA ALA A 84 -9.07 -0.22 -5.71
C ALA A 84 -9.80 -1.37 -6.42
N ILE A 85 -10.50 -2.24 -5.69
CA ILE A 85 -11.30 -3.33 -6.27
C ILE A 85 -12.42 -2.78 -7.15
N LEU A 86 -13.15 -1.77 -6.68
CA LEU A 86 -14.24 -1.13 -7.43
C LEU A 86 -13.75 -0.48 -8.73
N THR A 87 -12.53 0.01 -8.78
CA THR A 87 -11.92 0.57 -10.00
C THR A 87 -11.77 -0.47 -11.11
N PHE A 88 -11.55 -1.73 -10.76
CA PHE A 88 -11.45 -2.83 -11.73
C PHE A 88 -12.81 -3.46 -12.07
N LEU A 89 -13.85 -3.19 -11.29
CA LEU A 89 -15.18 -3.79 -11.45
C LEU A 89 -15.84 -3.55 -12.83
N PRO A 90 -15.71 -2.38 -13.48
CA PRO A 90 -16.26 -2.15 -14.82
C PRO A 90 -15.72 -3.12 -15.88
N ILE A 91 -14.47 -3.58 -15.71
CA ILE A 91 -13.85 -4.56 -16.61
C ILE A 91 -14.56 -5.92 -16.50
N TYR A 92 -14.93 -6.30 -15.29
CA TYR A 92 -15.66 -7.54 -15.02
C TYR A 92 -17.05 -7.58 -15.69
N TYR A 93 -17.74 -6.45 -15.72
CA TYR A 93 -19.09 -6.34 -16.32
C TYR A 93 -19.08 -6.03 -17.82
N SER A 94 -17.90 -5.99 -18.47
CA SER A 94 -17.82 -5.73 -19.91
C SER A 94 -18.45 -6.89 -20.71
N PRO A 95 -19.44 -6.64 -21.60
CA PRO A 95 -20.18 -7.69 -22.31
C PRO A 95 -19.42 -8.33 -23.48
N HIS A 96 -18.17 -7.96 -23.71
CA HIS A 96 -17.36 -8.45 -24.83
C HIS A 96 -16.47 -9.65 -24.41
N ILE A 97 -15.99 -10.42 -25.41
CA ILE A 97 -15.02 -11.51 -25.23
C ILE A 97 -13.81 -11.06 -24.36
N THR A 98 -13.43 -9.79 -24.46
CA THR A 98 -12.39 -9.17 -23.64
C THR A 98 -12.76 -9.20 -22.14
N GLY A 99 -14.04 -9.03 -21.79
CA GLY A 99 -14.50 -9.08 -20.39
C GLY A 99 -14.36 -10.48 -19.81
N GLU A 100 -14.65 -11.53 -20.56
CA GLU A 100 -14.48 -12.92 -20.11
C GLU A 100 -13.01 -13.26 -19.85
N LEU A 101 -12.11 -12.84 -20.74
CA LEU A 101 -10.66 -13.02 -20.56
C LEU A 101 -10.11 -12.22 -19.38
N LEU A 102 -10.62 -11.01 -19.14
CA LEU A 102 -10.15 -10.11 -18.08
C LEU A 102 -10.87 -10.33 -16.73
N SER A 103 -11.97 -11.10 -16.71
CA SER A 103 -12.70 -11.42 -15.49
C SER A 103 -11.79 -12.09 -14.44
N SER A 104 -10.96 -13.03 -14.88
CA SER A 104 -9.96 -13.68 -14.03
C SER A 104 -8.98 -12.68 -13.39
N LEU A 105 -8.59 -11.64 -14.15
CA LEU A 105 -7.69 -10.58 -13.65
C LEU A 105 -8.34 -9.83 -12.49
N VAL A 106 -9.61 -9.43 -12.64
CA VAL A 106 -10.34 -8.67 -11.59
C VAL A 106 -10.51 -9.48 -10.32
N ILE A 107 -10.87 -10.78 -10.46
CA ILE A 107 -11.02 -11.68 -9.31
C ILE A 107 -9.69 -11.86 -8.59
N VAL A 108 -8.60 -12.12 -9.33
CA VAL A 108 -7.27 -12.32 -8.75
C VAL A 108 -6.78 -11.06 -8.01
N ILE A 109 -6.94 -9.88 -8.61
CA ILE A 109 -6.58 -8.62 -7.95
C ILE A 109 -7.43 -8.44 -6.68
N GLY A 110 -8.74 -8.62 -6.77
CA GLY A 110 -9.64 -8.45 -5.62
C GLY A 110 -9.28 -9.36 -4.45
N VAL A 111 -9.08 -10.64 -4.72
CA VAL A 111 -8.68 -11.63 -3.72
C VAL A 111 -7.32 -11.29 -3.12
N SER A 112 -6.33 -10.94 -3.97
CA SER A 112 -4.99 -10.56 -3.50
C SER A 112 -5.02 -9.36 -2.57
N LEU A 113 -5.75 -8.31 -2.94
CA LEU A 113 -5.86 -7.09 -2.15
C LEU A 113 -6.56 -7.33 -0.80
N MET A 114 -7.60 -8.18 -0.76
CA MET A 114 -8.26 -8.54 0.50
C MET A 114 -7.32 -9.31 1.43
N PHE A 115 -6.55 -10.27 0.91
CA PHE A 115 -5.53 -10.96 1.71
C PHE A 115 -4.44 -10.02 2.19
N SER A 116 -4.00 -9.08 1.36
CA SER A 116 -3.05 -8.05 1.78
C SER A 116 -3.54 -7.28 2.99
N TRP A 117 -4.78 -6.82 2.97
CA TRP A 117 -5.38 -6.10 4.09
C TRP A 117 -5.40 -6.97 5.37
N VAL A 118 -5.82 -8.22 5.27
CA VAL A 118 -5.84 -9.17 6.41
C VAL A 118 -4.42 -9.39 6.96
N PHE A 119 -3.44 -9.66 6.10
CA PHE A 119 -2.07 -9.90 6.52
C PHE A 119 -1.38 -8.64 7.04
N ALA A 120 -1.69 -7.46 6.48
CA ALA A 120 -1.18 -6.20 7.02
C ALA A 120 -1.63 -5.96 8.47
N LEU A 121 -2.83 -6.37 8.83
CA LEU A 121 -3.37 -6.19 10.18
C LEU A 121 -3.06 -7.34 11.14
N THR A 122 -2.68 -8.51 10.66
CA THR A 122 -2.38 -9.68 11.50
C THR A 122 -0.89 -9.98 11.56
N GLN A 123 -0.28 -10.18 10.41
CA GLN A 123 1.11 -10.57 10.30
C GLN A 123 2.09 -9.42 10.60
N THR A 124 1.83 -8.22 10.06
CA THR A 124 2.73 -7.08 10.28
C THR A 124 2.87 -6.71 11.75
N PRO A 125 1.78 -6.59 12.55
CA PRO A 125 1.89 -6.38 14.00
C PRO A 125 2.67 -7.46 14.73
N PHE A 126 2.46 -8.72 14.37
CA PHE A 126 3.16 -9.84 14.96
C PHE A 126 4.67 -9.73 14.73
N PHE A 127 5.08 -9.51 13.49
CA PHE A 127 6.48 -9.34 13.16
C PHE A 127 7.12 -8.10 13.80
N ILE A 128 6.39 -6.98 13.87
CA ILE A 128 6.88 -5.79 14.57
C ILE A 128 7.10 -6.13 16.04
N GLN A 129 6.18 -6.87 16.65
CA GLN A 129 6.30 -7.24 18.06
C GLN A 129 7.52 -8.14 18.32
N GLU A 130 7.84 -9.04 17.40
CA GLU A 130 8.95 -9.99 17.57
C GLU A 130 10.30 -9.37 17.19
N PHE A 131 10.41 -8.81 16.01
CA PHE A 131 11.69 -8.44 15.39
C PHE A 131 12.12 -6.99 15.60
N VAL A 132 11.19 -6.05 15.81
CA VAL A 132 11.55 -4.64 15.97
C VAL A 132 11.96 -4.36 17.40
N ARG A 133 13.20 -3.90 17.62
CA ARG A 133 13.67 -3.44 18.92
C ARG A 133 13.01 -2.11 19.27
N ARG A 134 12.82 -1.86 20.57
CA ARG A 134 12.38 -0.54 21.05
C ARG A 134 13.47 0.49 20.70
N PRO A 135 13.11 1.66 20.17
CA PRO A 135 14.05 2.76 20.06
C PRO A 135 14.65 3.07 21.44
N ARG A 136 15.94 3.32 21.50
CA ARG A 136 16.61 3.71 22.75
C ARG A 136 16.14 5.11 23.16
N PRO A 137 16.15 5.44 24.47
CA PRO A 137 15.79 6.78 24.93
C PRO A 137 16.60 7.89 24.26
N ASP A 138 17.85 7.63 23.93
CA ASP A 138 18.75 8.57 23.24
C ASP A 138 18.34 8.81 21.77
N GLU A 139 17.62 7.85 21.15
CA GLU A 139 17.08 7.97 19.80
C GLU A 139 15.73 8.71 19.78
N LEU A 140 15.06 8.83 20.95
CA LEU A 140 13.78 9.55 21.08
C LEU A 140 13.95 11.06 21.14
N THR A 141 15.14 11.54 21.52
CA THR A 141 15.50 12.98 21.65
C THR A 141 16.27 13.49 20.43
N GLY A 142 16.80 12.59 19.59
CA GLY A 142 17.43 12.97 18.34
C GLY A 142 16.39 13.34 17.29
N GLU A 143 16.63 14.41 16.54
CA GLU A 143 15.84 14.69 15.34
C GLU A 143 15.90 13.48 14.42
N LEU A 144 14.80 12.72 14.39
CA LEU A 144 14.63 11.45 13.65
C LEU A 144 14.96 11.57 12.14
N PHE A 145 15.14 12.78 11.69
CA PHE A 145 15.31 13.16 10.30
C PHE A 145 16.40 14.23 10.13
N SER A 146 17.51 14.10 10.85
CA SER A 146 18.68 14.94 10.70
C SER A 146 19.64 14.36 9.65
N GLY A 147 19.44 14.73 8.40
CA GLY A 147 20.35 14.41 7.31
C GLY A 147 20.27 15.47 6.22
N LYS A 148 21.39 15.79 5.57
CA LYS A 148 21.46 16.78 4.47
C LYS A 148 20.38 16.52 3.38
N TYR A 149 20.04 15.26 3.13
CA TYR A 149 18.97 14.88 2.20
C TYR A 149 17.59 15.25 2.71
N TYR A 150 17.38 15.18 4.02
CA TYR A 150 16.11 15.51 4.64
C TYR A 150 15.86 17.02 4.70
N ASP A 151 16.93 17.80 4.93
CA ASP A 151 16.87 19.26 4.90
C ASP A 151 16.58 19.77 3.49
N TYR A 152 17.16 19.13 2.47
CA TYR A 152 16.86 19.43 1.08
C TYR A 152 15.40 19.11 0.72
N PHE A 153 14.91 17.94 1.11
CA PHE A 153 13.52 17.54 0.93
C PHE A 153 12.55 18.48 1.67
N ARG A 154 12.87 18.84 2.90
CA ARG A 154 12.09 19.78 3.71
C ARG A 154 12.05 21.19 3.09
N SER A 155 13.15 21.64 2.54
CA SER A 155 13.24 22.90 1.81
C SER A 155 12.41 22.88 0.53
N SER A 156 12.47 21.80 -0.24
CA SER A 156 11.65 21.62 -1.43
C SER A 156 10.16 21.58 -1.10
N LEU A 157 9.77 20.85 -0.05
CA LEU A 157 8.38 20.84 0.42
C LEU A 157 7.90 22.23 0.87
N ARG A 158 8.74 22.98 1.61
CA ARG A 158 8.39 24.34 2.03
C ARG A 158 8.20 25.26 0.82
N LEU A 159 9.01 25.11 -0.21
CA LEU A 159 8.88 25.90 -1.45
C LEU A 159 7.57 25.57 -2.18
N VAL A 160 7.24 24.29 -2.32
CA VAL A 160 5.98 23.82 -2.92
C VAL A 160 4.76 24.35 -2.14
N ILE A 161 4.80 24.27 -0.81
CA ILE A 161 3.71 24.76 0.05
C ILE A 161 3.62 26.29 0.01
N LYS A 162 4.76 27.01 0.00
CA LYS A 162 4.80 28.47 -0.08
C LYS A 162 4.18 28.97 -1.38
N TYR A 163 4.47 28.28 -2.50
CA TYR A 163 3.95 28.63 -3.84
C TYR A 163 2.83 27.68 -4.28
N ARG A 164 1.92 27.33 -3.35
CA ARG A 164 0.84 26.34 -3.59
C ARG A 164 0.04 26.61 -4.87
N TYR A 165 -0.27 27.87 -5.18
CA TYR A 165 -1.02 28.23 -6.39
C TYR A 165 -0.22 28.03 -7.67
N ALA A 166 1.09 28.34 -7.67
CA ALA A 166 1.97 28.07 -8.79
C ALA A 166 2.15 26.56 -9.00
N THR A 167 2.29 25.78 -7.92
CA THR A 167 2.39 24.32 -7.99
C THR A 167 1.13 23.69 -8.58
N VAL A 168 -0.05 24.12 -8.13
CA VAL A 168 -1.32 23.64 -8.68
C VAL A 168 -1.45 24.06 -10.15
N GLY A 169 -1.05 25.28 -10.50
CA GLY A 169 -1.04 25.76 -11.88
C GLY A 169 -0.15 24.90 -12.79
N ILE A 170 1.07 24.62 -12.38
CA ILE A 170 2.01 23.76 -13.13
C ILE A 170 1.45 22.34 -13.30
N LEU A 171 0.89 21.75 -12.25
CA LEU A 171 0.28 20.42 -12.33
C LEU A 171 -0.92 20.40 -13.26
N SER A 172 -1.77 21.44 -13.21
CA SER A 172 -2.93 21.58 -14.12
C SER A 172 -2.50 21.72 -15.57
N VAL A 173 -1.47 22.50 -15.85
CA VAL A 173 -0.92 22.67 -17.20
C VAL A 173 -0.34 21.35 -17.72
N LEU A 174 0.43 20.63 -16.90
CA LEU A 174 0.96 19.32 -17.26
C LEU A 174 -0.16 18.31 -17.56
N LEU A 175 -1.25 18.34 -16.79
CA LEU A 175 -2.41 17.48 -16.99
C LEU A 175 -3.12 17.80 -18.31
N VAL A 176 -3.30 19.08 -18.65
CA VAL A 176 -3.90 19.52 -19.92
C VAL A 176 -3.01 19.13 -21.10
N ILE A 177 -1.69 19.32 -21.01
CA ILE A 177 -0.73 18.92 -22.05
C ILE A 177 -0.77 17.40 -22.26
N SER A 178 -0.80 16.63 -21.16
CA SER A 178 -0.93 15.19 -21.21
C SER A 178 -2.22 14.76 -21.90
N ALA A 179 -3.35 15.36 -21.53
CA ALA A 179 -4.65 15.05 -22.15
C ALA A 179 -4.66 15.38 -23.64
N TRP A 180 -4.03 16.49 -24.02
CA TRP A 180 -3.95 16.90 -25.44
C TRP A 180 -3.02 16.02 -26.27
N SER A 181 -1.98 15.46 -25.66
CA SER A 181 -1.05 14.53 -26.30
C SER A 181 -1.68 13.15 -26.62
N PHE A 182 -2.82 12.84 -26.01
CA PHE A 182 -3.57 11.60 -26.25
C PHE A 182 -4.65 11.74 -27.34
N GLN A 183 -4.85 12.91 -27.94
CA GLN A 183 -5.72 13.16 -29.09
C GLN A 183 -4.94 13.14 -30.40
#